data_729c776aaa0574d2ba0fa2df8ce75f30
#
_entry.id   729c776aaa0574d2ba0fa2df8ce75f30
#
_cell.length_a   1.000
_cell.length_b   1.000
_cell.length_c   1.000
_cell.angle_alpha   90.00
_cell.angle_beta   90.00
_cell.angle_gamma   90.00
#
_symmetry.space_group_name_H-M   'P 1'
#
loop_
_entity.id
_entity.type
_entity.pdbx_description
1 polymer ?
#
loop_
_entity_poly.entity_id
_entity_poly.type
_entity_poly.pdbx_seq_one_letter_code
_entity_poly.pdbx_strand_id
1 'polypeptide(L)'
;TVPAGSQPGKTPVIDASVHIFSKSNKDLRSFMREPFKSRGFPDYEMDWYGAPGGEYVEGSRGPDGQYPGSDPEIVAEHLFGDRGVDVAVLHPMGRGIMPDRHLGTAILAAHNEMLVSRWLDHPEFGEKFRGTIRVNPDDISGALREIEKYSQHPRVVQIGIPLQSRELYGKPQFWDLWEAAVAAGLPVATHIEPGEGIAF
;
A
#
# COMPACT_ATOMS: atom_id res chain seq x y z
N THR A 1 15.07 -11.64 6.75
CA THR A 1 15.32 -12.25 8.09
C THR A 1 14.03 -12.89 8.60
N VAL A 2 14.09 -14.16 8.99
CA VAL A 2 12.96 -14.88 9.59
C VAL A 2 12.60 -14.21 10.93
N PRO A 3 11.32 -13.99 11.24
CA PRO A 3 10.92 -13.35 12.50
C PRO A 3 11.39 -14.12 13.72
N ALA A 4 11.82 -13.42 14.76
CA ALA A 4 12.12 -14.01 16.05
C ALA A 4 10.81 -14.61 16.63
N GLY A 5 10.75 -15.93 16.78
CA GLY A 5 9.59 -16.63 17.33
C GLY A 5 9.10 -17.84 16.52
N SER A 6 9.68 -18.09 15.34
CA SER A 6 9.37 -19.31 14.58
C SER A 6 9.90 -20.53 15.33
N GLN A 7 9.06 -21.52 15.51
CA GLN A 7 9.47 -22.79 16.10
C GLN A 7 10.55 -23.45 15.24
N PRO A 8 11.65 -23.96 15.81
CA PRO A 8 12.68 -24.64 15.04
C PRO A 8 12.09 -25.80 14.24
N GLY A 9 12.22 -25.76 12.91
CA GLY A 9 11.78 -26.83 12.01
C GLY A 9 10.45 -26.58 11.28
N LYS A 10 9.70 -25.51 11.58
CA LYS A 10 8.50 -25.15 10.81
C LYS A 10 8.86 -24.14 9.71
N THR A 11 8.52 -24.45 8.48
CA THR A 11 8.61 -23.48 7.37
C THR A 11 7.61 -22.35 7.61
N PRO A 12 8.04 -21.07 7.61
CA PRO A 12 7.12 -19.95 7.81
C PRO A 12 6.14 -19.82 6.64
N VAL A 13 4.91 -19.51 6.96
CA VAL A 13 3.86 -19.17 5.99
C VAL A 13 3.87 -17.67 5.78
N ILE A 14 4.13 -17.24 4.55
CA ILE A 14 4.15 -15.83 4.18
C ILE A 14 3.00 -15.56 3.21
N ASP A 15 2.07 -14.68 3.59
CA ASP A 15 1.10 -14.12 2.66
C ASP A 15 1.73 -12.89 1.98
N ALA A 16 2.01 -13.02 0.69
CA ALA A 16 2.75 -12.01 -0.08
C ALA A 16 1.86 -10.91 -0.71
N SER A 17 0.53 -10.95 -0.52
CA SER A 17 -0.39 -10.00 -1.17
C SER A 17 -1.61 -9.69 -0.31
N VAL A 18 -1.39 -9.07 0.83
CA VAL A 18 -2.46 -8.64 1.73
C VAL A 18 -2.88 -7.20 1.42
N HIS A 19 -4.10 -7.03 0.94
CA HIS A 19 -4.63 -5.72 0.59
C HIS A 19 -5.09 -4.96 1.83
N ILE A 20 -4.57 -3.74 1.99
CA ILE A 20 -4.99 -2.84 3.07
C ILE A 20 -5.62 -1.57 2.51
N PHE A 21 -6.53 -0.99 3.28
CA PHE A 21 -7.35 0.15 2.90
C PHE A 21 -7.35 1.20 4.00
N SER A 22 -7.70 2.43 3.64
CA SER A 22 -8.11 3.43 4.62
C SER A 22 -9.50 3.12 5.16
N LYS A 23 -9.81 3.57 6.38
CA LYS A 23 -11.16 3.39 6.97
C LYS A 23 -12.22 4.18 6.22
N SER A 24 -11.84 5.27 5.57
CA SER A 24 -12.70 6.13 4.75
C SER A 24 -11.84 7.12 3.95
N ASN A 25 -12.46 7.84 3.00
CA ASN A 25 -11.79 8.94 2.30
C ASN A 25 -11.31 10.05 3.25
N LYS A 26 -12.09 10.36 4.30
CA LYS A 26 -11.71 11.32 5.33
C LYS A 26 -10.49 10.84 6.12
N ASP A 27 -10.41 9.55 6.41
CA ASP A 27 -9.28 8.92 7.06
C ASP A 27 -8.02 9.03 6.20
N LEU A 28 -8.08 8.65 4.92
CA LEU A 28 -6.95 8.79 4.01
C LEU A 28 -6.48 10.26 3.89
N ARG A 29 -7.44 11.20 3.83
CA ARG A 29 -7.12 12.63 3.76
C ARG A 29 -6.31 13.10 4.96
N SER A 30 -6.49 12.52 6.13
CA SER A 30 -5.71 12.90 7.32
C SER A 30 -4.20 12.70 7.12
N PHE A 31 -3.79 11.78 6.26
CA PHE A 31 -2.40 11.50 5.90
C PHE A 31 -1.89 12.31 4.69
N MET A 32 -2.77 13.00 3.98
CA MET A 32 -2.38 13.80 2.81
C MET A 32 -1.59 15.04 3.22
N ARG A 33 -0.72 15.50 2.32
CA ARG A 33 0.03 16.75 2.46
C ARG A 33 -0.68 17.90 1.76
N GLU A 34 -0.38 19.11 2.18
CA GLU A 34 -0.80 20.32 1.47
C GLU A 34 -0.16 20.38 0.06
N PRO A 35 -0.82 20.94 -0.92
CA PRO A 35 -2.13 21.62 -0.86
C PRO A 35 -3.34 20.67 -1.02
N PHE A 36 -3.12 19.38 -1.22
CA PHE A 36 -4.21 18.42 -1.52
C PHE A 36 -5.09 18.15 -0.30
N LYS A 37 -4.54 18.22 0.90
CA LYS A 37 -5.29 18.05 2.15
C LYS A 37 -6.40 19.10 2.29
N SER A 38 -6.08 20.38 2.08
CA SER A 38 -7.05 21.48 2.22
C SER A 38 -7.93 21.66 1.00
N ARG A 39 -7.57 21.16 -0.17
CA ARG A 39 -8.44 21.18 -1.36
C ARG A 39 -9.70 20.36 -1.22
N GLY A 40 -9.82 19.57 -0.16
CA GLY A 40 -11.01 18.78 0.10
C GLY A 40 -11.19 17.56 -0.81
N PHE A 41 -10.21 17.23 -1.62
CA PHE A 41 -10.23 16.05 -2.46
C PHE A 41 -9.53 14.87 -1.76
N PRO A 42 -10.00 13.65 -1.88
CA PRO A 42 -11.26 13.20 -2.47
C PRO A 42 -12.42 13.33 -1.46
N ASP A 43 -13.46 14.06 -1.84
CA ASP A 43 -14.64 14.27 -0.98
C ASP A 43 -15.88 13.54 -1.53
N TYR A 44 -15.66 12.62 -2.44
CA TYR A 44 -16.75 11.85 -3.01
C TYR A 44 -17.07 10.64 -2.15
N GLU A 45 -18.36 10.36 -2.02
CA GLU A 45 -18.88 9.12 -1.42
C GLU A 45 -18.48 7.86 -2.22
N MET A 46 -17.88 8.05 -3.40
CA MET A 46 -17.37 6.95 -4.20
C MET A 46 -16.00 6.54 -3.72
N ASP A 47 -15.83 5.24 -3.48
CA ASP A 47 -14.57 4.61 -3.10
C ASP A 47 -13.57 4.57 -4.28
N TRP A 48 -13.12 5.73 -4.72
CA TRP A 48 -12.10 5.82 -5.76
C TRP A 48 -10.75 5.27 -5.31
N TYR A 49 -10.55 5.18 -4.00
CA TYR A 49 -9.29 4.83 -3.34
C TYR A 49 -9.45 3.79 -2.26
N GLY A 50 -10.67 3.36 -2.04
CA GLY A 50 -10.99 2.39 -1.02
C GLY A 50 -11.11 0.98 -1.56
N ALA A 51 -11.63 0.12 -0.73
CA ALA A 51 -11.93 -1.24 -1.11
C ALA A 51 -12.81 -1.27 -2.35
N PRO A 52 -12.54 -2.15 -3.31
CA PRO A 52 -13.43 -2.34 -4.43
C PRO A 52 -14.84 -2.64 -3.91
N GLY A 53 -15.84 -1.98 -4.48
CA GLY A 53 -17.22 -2.32 -4.22
C GLY A 53 -17.40 -3.81 -4.48
N GLY A 54 -17.93 -4.54 -3.51
CA GLY A 54 -18.09 -5.97 -3.63
C GLY A 54 -18.60 -6.60 -2.34
N GLU A 55 -19.00 -7.83 -2.43
CA GLU A 55 -19.37 -8.62 -1.27
C GLU A 55 -18.11 -9.19 -0.62
N TYR A 56 -18.02 -9.02 0.68
CA TYR A 56 -16.99 -9.63 1.51
C TYR A 56 -17.53 -10.86 2.19
N VAL A 57 -16.65 -11.74 2.60
CA VAL A 57 -17.04 -12.91 3.41
C VAL A 57 -17.81 -12.44 4.64
N GLU A 58 -18.91 -13.08 4.95
CA GLU A 58 -19.72 -12.77 6.12
C GLU A 58 -18.86 -12.81 7.39
N GLY A 59 -19.03 -11.82 8.26
CA GLY A 59 -18.25 -11.68 9.49
C GLY A 59 -16.83 -11.13 9.32
N SER A 60 -16.37 -10.83 8.09
CA SER A 60 -15.04 -10.28 7.85
C SER A 60 -14.94 -8.76 8.10
N ARG A 61 -16.07 -8.06 8.17
CA ARG A 61 -16.08 -6.62 8.49
C ARG A 61 -15.86 -6.40 9.98
N GLY A 62 -15.22 -5.28 10.31
CA GLY A 62 -15.08 -4.86 11.69
C GLY A 62 -16.43 -4.52 12.36
N PRO A 63 -16.44 -4.36 13.70
CA PRO A 63 -17.67 -4.12 14.48
C PRO A 63 -18.49 -2.92 14.00
N ASP A 64 -17.83 -1.88 13.50
CA ASP A 64 -18.45 -0.67 12.98
C ASP A 64 -18.70 -0.72 11.46
N GLY A 65 -18.69 -1.91 10.86
CA GLY A 65 -18.87 -2.11 9.43
C GLY A 65 -17.65 -1.74 8.56
N GLN A 66 -16.50 -1.51 9.18
CA GLN A 66 -15.25 -1.18 8.48
C GLN A 66 -14.85 -2.29 7.50
N TYR A 67 -14.14 -1.90 6.45
CA TYR A 67 -13.56 -2.86 5.50
C TYR A 67 -12.56 -3.80 6.20
N PRO A 68 -12.55 -5.09 5.86
CA PRO A 68 -11.68 -6.09 6.51
C PRO A 68 -10.20 -5.71 6.54
N GLY A 69 -9.72 -5.05 5.49
CA GLY A 69 -8.32 -4.63 5.36
C GLY A 69 -8.03 -3.22 5.89
N SER A 70 -8.90 -2.60 6.70
CA SER A 70 -8.73 -1.21 7.15
C SER A 70 -8.24 -1.08 8.59
N ASP A 71 -8.17 -2.19 9.31
CA ASP A 71 -7.79 -2.21 10.72
C ASP A 71 -6.71 -3.29 10.99
N PRO A 72 -5.54 -2.91 11.55
CA PRO A 72 -4.46 -3.85 11.83
C PRO A 72 -4.83 -4.98 12.78
N GLU A 73 -5.68 -4.72 13.77
CA GLU A 73 -6.07 -5.72 14.76
C GLU A 73 -6.94 -6.80 14.14
N ILE A 74 -7.92 -6.39 13.31
CA ILE A 74 -8.80 -7.33 12.59
C ILE A 74 -7.99 -8.18 11.62
N VAL A 75 -7.07 -7.56 10.86
CA VAL A 75 -6.22 -8.29 9.91
C VAL A 75 -5.29 -9.25 10.65
N ALA A 76 -4.72 -8.83 11.76
CA ALA A 76 -3.85 -9.68 12.57
C ALA A 76 -4.59 -10.90 13.13
N GLU A 77 -5.81 -10.73 13.65
CA GLU A 77 -6.65 -11.82 14.11
C GLU A 77 -6.94 -12.83 13.00
N HIS A 78 -7.39 -12.35 11.83
CA HIS A 78 -7.72 -13.21 10.70
C HIS A 78 -6.50 -13.95 10.14
N LEU A 79 -5.36 -13.29 9.98
CA LEU A 79 -4.21 -13.90 9.32
C LEU A 79 -3.36 -14.72 10.30
N PHE A 80 -3.01 -14.14 11.42
CA PHE A 80 -2.06 -14.74 12.37
C PHE A 80 -2.72 -15.68 13.35
N GLY A 81 -4.01 -15.46 13.65
CA GLY A 81 -4.82 -16.35 14.46
C GLY A 81 -5.40 -17.50 13.65
N ASP A 82 -6.41 -17.19 12.83
CA ASP A 82 -7.24 -18.20 12.17
C ASP A 82 -6.55 -18.93 11.00
N ARG A 83 -5.70 -18.22 10.25
CA ARG A 83 -5.09 -18.74 9.01
C ARG A 83 -3.67 -19.25 9.21
N GLY A 84 -3.08 -19.02 10.36
CA GLY A 84 -1.72 -19.48 10.68
C GLY A 84 -0.63 -18.88 9.80
N VAL A 85 -0.85 -17.65 9.30
CA VAL A 85 0.17 -16.87 8.58
C VAL A 85 1.21 -16.39 9.60
N ASP A 86 2.48 -16.47 9.24
CA ASP A 86 3.57 -16.00 10.12
C ASP A 86 3.99 -14.56 9.77
N VAL A 87 3.92 -14.19 8.49
CA VAL A 87 4.28 -12.85 7.97
C VAL A 87 3.31 -12.45 6.87
N ALA A 88 2.85 -11.20 6.88
CA ALA A 88 2.00 -10.62 5.86
C ALA A 88 2.69 -9.46 5.15
N VAL A 89 2.77 -9.50 3.82
CA VAL A 89 3.24 -8.38 3.00
C VAL A 89 2.03 -7.54 2.60
N LEU A 90 1.97 -6.34 3.16
CA LEU A 90 0.85 -5.42 3.00
C LEU A 90 0.99 -4.62 1.72
N HIS A 91 -0.11 -4.50 0.99
CA HIS A 91 -0.21 -3.75 -0.23
C HIS A 91 -1.34 -2.72 -0.12
N PRO A 92 -1.02 -1.44 0.10
CA PRO A 92 -2.05 -0.40 0.15
C PRO A 92 -2.76 -0.29 -1.20
N MET A 93 -4.08 -0.41 -1.17
CA MET A 93 -4.92 -0.28 -2.37
C MET A 93 -5.31 1.18 -2.56
N GLY A 94 -4.72 1.80 -3.56
CA GLY A 94 -4.97 3.19 -3.89
C GLY A 94 -4.75 3.44 -5.38
N ARG A 95 -5.46 4.42 -5.93
CA ARG A 95 -5.33 4.81 -7.32
C ARG A 95 -4.22 5.85 -7.49
N GLY A 96 -3.14 5.48 -8.17
CA GLY A 96 -2.01 6.37 -8.44
C GLY A 96 -2.08 7.06 -9.79
N ILE A 97 -2.58 6.36 -10.83
CA ILE A 97 -2.69 6.91 -12.17
C ILE A 97 -3.94 7.78 -12.27
N MET A 98 -3.73 9.08 -12.34
CA MET A 98 -4.76 10.12 -12.37
C MET A 98 -4.48 11.13 -13.48
N PRO A 99 -5.49 11.83 -14.04
CA PRO A 99 -5.26 12.96 -14.94
C PRO A 99 -4.33 14.02 -14.32
N ASP A 100 -4.52 14.36 -13.06
CA ASP A 100 -3.56 15.14 -12.26
C ASP A 100 -2.55 14.19 -11.60
N ARG A 101 -1.37 14.06 -12.22
CA ARG A 101 -0.30 13.18 -11.72
C ARG A 101 0.17 13.53 -10.32
N HIS A 102 0.15 14.82 -9.95
CA HIS A 102 0.59 15.25 -8.61
C HIS A 102 -0.43 14.86 -7.54
N LEU A 103 -1.71 14.89 -7.89
CA LEU A 103 -2.76 14.34 -7.03
C LEU A 103 -2.59 12.83 -6.85
N GLY A 104 -2.34 12.09 -7.95
CA GLY A 104 -2.05 10.66 -7.87
C GLY A 104 -0.89 10.36 -6.93
N THR A 105 0.21 11.10 -7.07
CA THR A 105 1.36 11.00 -6.15
C THR A 105 0.98 11.33 -4.71
N ALA A 106 0.17 12.36 -4.46
CA ALA A 106 -0.26 12.72 -3.12
C ALA A 106 -1.13 11.65 -2.47
N ILE A 107 -1.97 10.98 -3.25
CA ILE A 107 -2.80 9.85 -2.79
C ILE A 107 -1.92 8.67 -2.38
N LEU A 108 -0.98 8.26 -3.25
CA LEU A 108 -0.09 7.15 -2.94
C LEU A 108 0.83 7.48 -1.75
N ALA A 109 1.32 8.72 -1.64
CA ALA A 109 2.08 9.18 -0.49
C ALA A 109 1.28 9.11 0.82
N ALA A 110 -0.02 9.42 0.78
CA ALA A 110 -0.89 9.26 1.93
C ALA A 110 -1.08 7.79 2.33
N HIS A 111 -1.20 6.89 1.36
CA HIS A 111 -1.23 5.45 1.61
C HIS A 111 0.09 4.94 2.20
N ASN A 112 1.24 5.44 1.74
CA ASN A 112 2.54 5.09 2.30
C ASN A 112 2.68 5.56 3.75
N GLU A 113 2.24 6.78 4.06
CA GLU A 113 2.24 7.30 5.42
C GLU A 113 1.34 6.48 6.35
N MET A 114 0.14 6.13 5.87
CA MET A 114 -0.78 5.24 6.60
C MET A 114 -0.17 3.86 6.81
N LEU A 115 0.44 3.27 5.76
CA LEU A 115 1.10 1.97 5.84
C LEU A 115 2.15 1.97 6.95
N VAL A 116 3.05 2.95 6.95
CA VAL A 116 4.13 2.99 7.93
C VAL A 116 3.58 3.26 9.32
N SER A 117 2.86 4.35 9.52
CA SER A 117 2.48 4.82 10.84
C SER A 117 1.41 3.95 11.53
N ARG A 118 0.49 3.37 10.77
CA ARG A 118 -0.61 2.56 11.33
C ARG A 118 -0.30 1.09 11.38
N TRP A 119 0.42 0.55 10.37
CA TRP A 119 0.62 -0.88 10.21
C TRP A 119 2.03 -1.33 10.57
N LEU A 120 3.04 -0.78 9.89
CA LEU A 120 4.42 -1.24 10.12
C LEU A 120 4.94 -0.86 11.51
N ASP A 121 4.57 0.31 12.02
CA ASP A 121 4.94 0.76 13.36
C ASP A 121 3.91 0.38 14.44
N HIS A 122 2.96 -0.50 14.10
CA HIS A 122 2.00 -0.98 15.09
C HIS A 122 2.72 -1.68 16.26
N PRO A 123 2.45 -1.29 17.51
CA PRO A 123 3.25 -1.75 18.66
C PRO A 123 3.18 -3.26 18.90
N GLU A 124 2.06 -3.89 18.56
CA GLU A 124 1.84 -5.31 18.78
C GLU A 124 2.12 -6.16 17.55
N PHE A 125 1.64 -5.72 16.37
CA PHE A 125 1.63 -6.55 15.16
C PHE A 125 2.66 -6.12 14.12
N GLY A 126 3.30 -4.97 14.27
CA GLY A 126 4.24 -4.43 13.29
C GLY A 126 5.36 -5.38 12.90
N GLU A 127 5.83 -6.21 13.83
CA GLU A 127 6.88 -7.21 13.57
C GLU A 127 6.44 -8.33 12.59
N LYS A 128 5.15 -8.57 12.45
CA LYS A 128 4.60 -9.56 11.52
C LYS A 128 4.24 -8.98 10.16
N PHE A 129 4.22 -7.65 10.04
CA PHE A 129 3.91 -6.96 8.80
C PHE A 129 5.18 -6.61 8.02
N ARG A 130 5.07 -6.65 6.70
CA ARG A 130 6.02 -6.09 5.73
C ARG A 130 5.25 -5.18 4.79
N GLY A 131 5.88 -4.14 4.30
CA GLY A 131 5.20 -3.11 3.53
C GLY A 131 5.66 -3.03 2.09
N THR A 132 4.70 -2.80 1.20
CA THR A 132 4.91 -2.36 -0.17
C THR A 132 4.65 -0.87 -0.23
N ILE A 133 5.69 -0.05 -0.42
CA ILE A 133 5.49 1.37 -0.71
C ILE A 133 4.99 1.55 -2.13
N ARG A 134 4.01 2.45 -2.29
CA ARG A 134 3.39 2.73 -3.59
C ARG A 134 3.99 3.98 -4.20
N VAL A 135 4.32 3.91 -5.48
CA VAL A 135 4.86 5.06 -6.21
C VAL A 135 4.13 5.29 -7.52
N ASN A 136 4.06 6.55 -7.94
CA ASN A 136 3.40 6.94 -9.18
C ASN A 136 4.42 7.02 -10.33
N PRO A 137 4.37 6.11 -11.31
CA PRO A 137 5.30 6.14 -12.43
C PRO A 137 5.07 7.32 -13.40
N ASP A 138 3.91 7.99 -13.33
CA ASP A 138 3.64 9.20 -14.13
C ASP A 138 4.28 10.46 -13.51
N ASP A 139 4.79 10.38 -12.27
CA ASP A 139 5.51 11.45 -11.58
C ASP A 139 6.81 10.88 -10.99
N ILE A 140 7.82 10.72 -11.83
CA ILE A 140 9.11 10.13 -11.43
C ILE A 140 9.74 10.87 -10.24
N SER A 141 9.76 12.20 -10.24
CA SER A 141 10.29 12.94 -9.10
C SER A 141 9.53 12.70 -7.80
N GLY A 142 8.21 12.52 -7.89
CA GLY A 142 7.38 12.10 -6.76
C GLY A 142 7.71 10.69 -6.30
N ALA A 143 7.87 9.76 -7.24
CA ALA A 143 8.26 8.38 -6.95
C ALA A 143 9.61 8.29 -6.23
N LEU A 144 10.61 9.02 -6.72
CA LEU A 144 11.94 9.06 -6.11
C LEU A 144 11.90 9.57 -4.66
N ARG A 145 11.12 10.63 -4.39
CA ARG A 145 10.95 11.14 -3.02
C ARG A 145 10.33 10.12 -2.07
N GLU A 146 9.36 9.34 -2.53
CA GLU A 146 8.75 8.31 -1.70
C GLU A 146 9.70 7.13 -1.46
N ILE A 147 10.48 6.72 -2.46
CA ILE A 147 11.51 5.70 -2.29
C ILE A 147 12.57 6.17 -1.29
N GLU A 148 13.12 7.37 -1.46
CA GLU A 148 14.10 7.95 -0.54
C GLU A 148 13.57 7.98 0.89
N LYS A 149 12.32 8.41 1.08
CA LYS A 149 11.70 8.55 2.40
C LYS A 149 11.57 7.23 3.15
N TYR A 150 11.20 6.14 2.46
CA TYR A 150 10.79 4.91 3.12
C TYR A 150 11.70 3.71 2.90
N SER A 151 12.67 3.78 1.98
CA SER A 151 13.55 2.64 1.66
C SER A 151 14.40 2.16 2.84
N GLN A 152 14.67 3.02 3.80
CA GLN A 152 15.44 2.67 5.00
C GLN A 152 14.58 2.10 6.14
N HIS A 153 13.26 2.07 5.99
CA HIS A 153 12.40 1.48 7.00
C HIS A 153 12.56 -0.05 6.99
N PRO A 154 12.88 -0.68 8.14
CA PRO A 154 13.31 -2.10 8.18
C PRO A 154 12.23 -3.09 7.75
N ARG A 155 10.97 -2.66 7.72
CA ARG A 155 9.82 -3.48 7.31
C ARG A 155 9.28 -3.15 5.93
N VAL A 156 9.84 -2.18 5.21
CA VAL A 156 9.57 -1.96 3.79
C VAL A 156 10.39 -2.96 2.99
N VAL A 157 9.73 -3.76 2.16
CA VAL A 157 10.36 -4.88 1.47
C VAL A 157 10.23 -4.83 -0.04
N GLN A 158 9.37 -3.96 -0.57
CA GLN A 158 9.22 -3.81 -2.02
C GLN A 158 8.59 -2.46 -2.39
N ILE A 159 8.75 -2.11 -3.67
CA ILE A 159 8.11 -0.96 -4.30
C ILE A 159 6.98 -1.48 -5.18
N GLY A 160 5.77 -0.94 -5.00
CA GLY A 160 4.59 -1.27 -5.79
C GLY A 160 4.31 -0.19 -6.84
N ILE A 161 4.13 -0.63 -8.08
CA ILE A 161 3.70 0.22 -9.20
C ILE A 161 2.43 -0.34 -9.83
N PRO A 162 1.61 0.48 -10.51
CA PRO A 162 0.46 -0.01 -11.27
C PRO A 162 0.86 -1.05 -12.30
N LEU A 163 0.00 -2.03 -12.56
CA LEU A 163 0.21 -2.99 -13.65
C LEU A 163 0.18 -2.29 -15.01
N GLN A 164 -0.71 -1.34 -15.17
CA GLN A 164 -0.83 -0.53 -16.38
C GLN A 164 -0.20 0.84 -16.18
N SER A 165 0.51 1.33 -17.18
CA SER A 165 0.99 2.69 -17.26
C SER A 165 0.68 3.27 -18.63
N ARG A 166 0.76 4.60 -18.76
CA ARG A 166 0.53 5.29 -20.05
C ARG A 166 1.59 4.95 -21.09
N GLU A 167 2.73 4.45 -20.64
CA GLU A 167 3.89 4.12 -21.45
C GLU A 167 4.50 2.80 -20.98
N LEU A 168 5.13 2.08 -21.90
CA LEU A 168 5.81 0.84 -21.56
C LEU A 168 6.95 1.08 -20.56
N TYR A 169 6.99 0.33 -19.50
CA TYR A 169 7.96 0.46 -18.41
C TYR A 169 9.44 0.26 -18.82
N GLY A 170 9.71 -0.28 -20.01
CA GLY A 170 11.05 -0.35 -20.59
C GLY A 170 11.57 0.94 -21.21
N LYS A 171 10.75 2.02 -21.28
CA LYS A 171 11.19 3.29 -21.87
C LYS A 171 12.16 4.05 -20.97
N PRO A 172 13.07 4.88 -21.55
CA PRO A 172 14.09 5.61 -20.80
C PRO A 172 13.56 6.52 -19.68
N GLN A 173 12.35 7.03 -19.82
CA GLN A 173 11.73 7.88 -18.80
C GLN A 173 11.56 7.21 -17.42
N PHE A 174 11.63 5.88 -17.36
CA PHE A 174 11.53 5.12 -16.10
C PHE A 174 12.88 4.69 -15.53
N TRP A 175 13.99 5.01 -16.19
CA TRP A 175 15.31 4.53 -15.75
C TRP A 175 15.68 5.01 -14.36
N ASP A 176 15.43 6.29 -14.04
CA ASP A 176 15.69 6.83 -12.70
C ASP A 176 14.91 6.06 -11.61
N LEU A 177 13.69 5.61 -11.93
CA LEU A 177 12.90 4.77 -11.02
C LEU A 177 13.56 3.43 -10.77
N TRP A 178 14.07 2.79 -11.83
CA TRP A 178 14.76 1.51 -11.72
C TRP A 178 16.10 1.63 -10.98
N GLU A 179 16.85 2.68 -11.25
CA GLU A 179 18.09 2.97 -10.54
C GLU A 179 17.86 3.23 -9.05
N ALA A 180 16.82 3.96 -8.70
CA ALA A 180 16.43 4.17 -7.31
C ALA A 180 16.03 2.89 -6.61
N ALA A 181 15.27 2.01 -7.26
CA ALA A 181 14.90 0.71 -6.72
C ALA A 181 16.11 -0.18 -6.47
N VAL A 182 17.06 -0.21 -7.42
CA VAL A 182 18.33 -0.94 -7.27
C VAL A 182 19.17 -0.37 -6.14
N ALA A 183 19.31 0.96 -6.06
CA ALA A 183 20.06 1.62 -4.99
C ALA A 183 19.46 1.37 -3.60
N ALA A 184 18.12 1.27 -3.53
CA ALA A 184 17.40 0.93 -2.31
C ALA A 184 17.47 -0.56 -1.96
N GLY A 185 17.89 -1.43 -2.89
CA GLY A 185 17.88 -2.87 -2.72
C GLY A 185 16.47 -3.46 -2.64
N LEU A 186 15.47 -2.77 -3.20
CA LEU A 186 14.06 -3.18 -3.14
C LEU A 186 13.59 -3.73 -4.49
N PRO A 187 12.96 -4.92 -4.52
CA PRO A 187 12.28 -5.39 -5.71
C PRO A 187 11.09 -4.51 -6.07
N VAL A 188 10.76 -4.47 -7.36
CA VAL A 188 9.56 -3.78 -7.86
C VAL A 188 8.50 -4.82 -8.18
N ALA A 189 7.31 -4.64 -7.63
CA ALA A 189 6.13 -5.45 -7.90
C ALA A 189 5.08 -4.64 -8.66
N THR A 190 4.48 -5.24 -9.67
CA THR A 190 3.32 -4.66 -10.35
C THR A 190 2.03 -5.19 -9.74
N HIS A 191 1.04 -4.35 -9.59
CA HIS A 191 -0.27 -4.73 -9.07
C HIS A 191 -1.38 -4.01 -9.81
N ILE A 192 -2.48 -4.72 -10.06
CA ILE A 192 -3.72 -4.11 -10.59
C ILE A 192 -4.25 -3.08 -9.59
N GLU A 193 -4.63 -1.92 -10.07
CA GLU A 193 -5.18 -0.84 -9.25
C GLU A 193 -6.64 -0.58 -9.57
N PRO A 194 -7.43 -0.06 -8.60
CA PRO A 194 -8.78 0.39 -8.88
C PRO A 194 -8.81 1.42 -10.01
N GLY A 195 -9.61 1.17 -11.05
CA GLY A 195 -9.75 2.07 -12.18
C GLY A 195 -8.70 1.94 -13.29
N GLU A 196 -7.80 0.97 -13.25
CA GLU A 196 -6.99 0.60 -14.40
C GLU A 196 -7.90 0.19 -15.57
N GLY A 197 -7.53 0.62 -16.78
CA GLY A 197 -8.31 0.39 -17.98
C GLY A 197 -9.41 1.44 -18.27
N ILE A 198 -9.67 2.38 -17.36
CA ILE A 198 -10.65 3.47 -17.58
C ILE A 198 -9.99 4.74 -18.14
N ALA A 199 -8.69 4.86 -18.01
CA ALA A 199 -7.98 6.11 -18.25
C ALA A 199 -7.27 6.22 -19.60
N PHE A 200 -7.50 5.26 -20.53
CA PHE A 200 -6.80 5.23 -21.83
C PHE A 200 -7.77 5.18 -22.99
#